data_383dace42b15f70302cc35357901136b
#
_entry.id   383dace42b15f70302cc35357901136b
#
_cell.length_a   1.000
_cell.length_b   1.000
_cell.length_c   1.000
_cell.angle_alpha   90.00
_cell.angle_beta   90.00
_cell.angle_gamma   90.00
#
_symmetry.space_group_name_H-M   'P 1'
#
loop_
_entity.id
_entity.type
_entity.pdbx_description
1 polymer ?
#
loop_
_entity_poly.entity_id
_entity_poly.type
_entity_poly.pdbx_seq_one_letter_code
_entity_poly.pdbx_strand_id
1 'polypeptide(L)'
;MRNEYTDNFNKLQDAILKNKSVKISYINQKNLPSLRTIKPIRFEMVERKKSFYDRLCIKAFCNLRNEERTFAIYRIKKILDK
;
A
#
# COMPACT_ATOMS: atom_id res chain seq x y z
N MET A 1 -0.92 22.04 -1.15
CA MET A 1 -1.60 21.05 -2.01
C MET A 1 -1.27 19.65 -1.54
N ARG A 2 -2.28 18.84 -1.36
CA ARG A 2 -2.09 17.44 -0.99
C ARG A 2 -1.83 16.60 -2.22
N ASN A 3 -1.02 15.57 -2.07
CA ASN A 3 -0.84 14.63 -3.16
C ASN A 3 -1.33 13.25 -2.72
N GLU A 4 -1.53 12.40 -3.70
CA GLU A 4 -2.07 11.06 -3.45
C GLU A 4 -1.16 10.23 -2.56
N TYR A 5 0.13 10.44 -2.69
CA TYR A 5 1.08 9.67 -1.90
C TYR A 5 0.87 9.92 -0.41
N THR A 6 0.78 11.18 -0.02
CA THR A 6 0.60 11.54 1.38
C THR A 6 -0.73 11.04 1.91
N ASP A 7 -1.80 11.19 1.12
CA ASP A 7 -3.10 10.69 1.54
C ASP A 7 -3.08 9.18 1.74
N ASN A 8 -2.45 8.47 0.82
CA ASN A 8 -2.39 7.01 0.92
C ASN A 8 -1.58 6.58 2.12
N PHE A 9 -0.45 7.26 2.37
CA PHE A 9 0.36 6.96 3.54
C PHE A 9 -0.44 7.13 4.82
N ASN A 10 -1.17 8.24 4.94
CA ASN A 10 -1.95 8.51 6.13
C ASN A 10 -3.07 7.49 6.32
N LYS A 11 -3.72 7.09 5.25
CA LYS A 11 -4.78 6.10 5.33
C LYS A 11 -4.24 4.73 5.74
N LEU A 12 -3.07 4.37 5.23
CA LEU A 12 -2.45 3.11 5.61
C LEU A 12 -2.04 3.12 7.07
N GLN A 13 -1.48 4.24 7.53
CA GLN A 13 -1.10 4.37 8.93
C GLN A 13 -2.32 4.23 9.84
N ASP A 14 -3.42 4.88 9.48
CA ASP A 14 -4.65 4.78 10.23
C ASP A 14 -5.17 3.35 10.27
N ALA A 15 -5.09 2.65 9.15
CA ALA A 15 -5.53 1.26 9.10
C ALA A 15 -4.68 0.36 9.99
N ILE A 16 -3.38 0.61 10.06
CA ILE A 16 -2.52 -0.15 10.96
C ILE A 16 -2.93 0.09 12.41
N LEU A 17 -3.13 1.34 12.77
CA LEU A 17 -3.48 1.69 14.16
C LEU A 17 -4.82 1.10 14.55
N LYS A 18 -5.76 1.05 13.62
CA LYS A 18 -7.09 0.52 13.90
C LYS A 18 -7.23 -0.96 13.58
N ASN A 19 -6.16 -1.57 13.10
CA ASN A 19 -6.13 -3.00 12.79
C ASN A 19 -7.25 -3.40 11.84
N LYS A 20 -7.42 -2.62 10.76
CA LYS A 20 -8.50 -2.85 9.81
C LYS A 20 -7.97 -3.07 8.41
N SER A 21 -8.82 -3.65 7.56
CA SER A 21 -8.50 -3.87 6.16
C SER A 21 -8.98 -2.69 5.32
N VAL A 22 -8.32 -2.49 4.19
CA VAL A 22 -8.72 -1.47 3.23
C VAL A 22 -8.64 -2.07 1.83
N LYS A 23 -9.41 -1.52 0.92
CA LYS A 23 -9.34 -1.90 -0.49
C LYS A 23 -8.46 -0.88 -1.21
N ILE A 24 -7.52 -1.38 -2.01
CA ILE A 24 -6.63 -0.51 -2.75
C ILE A 24 -6.73 -0.76 -4.24
N SER A 25 -6.50 0.29 -5.01
CA SER A 25 -6.29 0.20 -6.44
C SER A 25 -4.78 0.27 -6.66
N TYR A 26 -4.21 -0.75 -7.23
CA TYR A 26 -2.77 -0.96 -7.27
C TYR A 26 -2.32 -1.21 -8.70
N ILE A 27 -1.19 -0.62 -9.08
CA ILE A 27 -0.61 -0.86 -10.40
C ILE A 27 0.46 -1.94 -10.23
N ASN A 28 0.23 -3.08 -10.86
CA ASN A 28 1.15 -4.21 -10.71
C ASN A 28 2.39 -4.04 -11.59
N GLN A 29 3.26 -5.03 -11.56
CA GLN A 29 4.53 -4.96 -12.28
C GLN A 29 4.35 -4.88 -13.79
N LYS A 30 3.24 -5.38 -14.28
CA LYS A 30 2.93 -5.29 -15.71
C LYS A 30 2.25 -3.97 -16.07
N ASN A 31 2.21 -3.06 -15.11
CA ASN A 31 1.62 -1.74 -15.30
C ASN A 31 0.11 -1.79 -15.53
N LEU A 32 -0.53 -2.81 -14.97
CA LEU A 32 -1.96 -2.99 -15.08
C LEU A 32 -2.61 -2.74 -13.73
N PRO A 33 -3.79 -2.11 -13.72
CA PRO A 33 -4.49 -1.88 -12.46
C PRO A 33 -5.07 -3.18 -11.91
N SER A 34 -5.08 -3.28 -10.59
CA SER A 34 -5.75 -4.38 -9.92
C SER A 34 -6.31 -3.90 -8.60
N LEU A 35 -7.40 -4.52 -8.17
CA LEU A 35 -8.02 -4.19 -6.90
C LEU A 35 -7.66 -5.28 -5.90
N ARG A 36 -7.27 -4.86 -4.71
CA ARG A 36 -6.88 -5.78 -3.64
C ARG A 36 -7.44 -5.30 -2.33
N THR A 37 -7.88 -6.26 -1.51
CA THR A 37 -8.23 -5.96 -0.13
C THR A 37 -7.06 -6.43 0.72
N ILE A 38 -6.47 -5.50 1.46
CA ILE A 38 -5.30 -5.78 2.26
C ILE A 38 -5.52 -5.33 3.69
N LYS A 39 -4.84 -6.00 4.61
CA LYS A 39 -4.79 -5.58 6.01
C LYS A 39 -3.37 -5.14 6.30
N PRO A 40 -3.13 -3.82 6.34
CA PRO A 40 -1.77 -3.31 6.55
C PRO A 40 -1.20 -3.75 7.88
N ILE A 41 0.08 -4.12 7.87
CA ILE A 41 0.77 -4.59 9.06
C ILE A 41 1.79 -3.57 9.52
N ARG A 42 2.69 -3.17 8.62
CA ARG A 42 3.72 -2.17 8.97
C ARG A 42 4.33 -1.61 7.70
N PHE A 43 4.96 -0.46 7.84
CA PHE A 43 5.74 0.11 6.75
C PHE A 43 7.12 -0.52 6.72
N GLU A 44 7.68 -0.67 5.53
CA GLU A 44 9.02 -1.21 5.34
C GLU A 44 9.74 -0.43 4.27
N MET A 45 11.07 -0.39 4.38
CA MET A 45 11.91 0.26 3.38
C MET A 45 12.64 -0.79 2.58
N VAL A 46 12.64 -0.62 1.25
CA VAL A 46 13.38 -1.50 0.35
C VAL A 46 14.66 -0.79 -0.05
N GLU A 47 15.79 -1.35 0.33
CA GLU A 47 17.06 -0.63 0.20
C GLU A 47 17.58 -0.52 -1.23
N ARG A 48 17.07 -1.36 -2.13
CA ARG A 48 17.57 -1.38 -3.50
C ARG A 48 17.17 -0.16 -4.32
N LYS A 49 16.16 0.54 -3.90
CA LYS A 49 15.67 1.68 -4.65
C LYS A 49 16.43 2.94 -4.26
N LYS A 50 16.53 3.88 -5.18
CA LYS A 50 17.32 5.09 -4.97
C LYS A 50 16.58 6.17 -4.22
N SER A 51 15.30 6.34 -4.49
CA SER A 51 14.50 7.40 -3.91
C SER A 51 13.81 6.92 -2.64
N PHE A 52 13.65 7.83 -1.67
CA PHE A 52 12.87 7.52 -0.49
C PHE A 52 11.46 7.04 -0.87
N TYR A 53 10.83 7.75 -1.80
CA TYR A 53 9.47 7.39 -2.21
C TYR A 53 9.42 6.01 -2.86
N ASP A 54 10.47 5.67 -3.61
CA ASP A 54 10.51 4.36 -4.26
C ASP A 54 10.77 3.24 -3.27
N ARG A 55 11.42 3.55 -2.16
CA ARG A 55 11.80 2.54 -1.19
C ARG A 55 10.73 2.25 -0.16
N LEU A 56 9.82 3.20 0.08
CA LEU A 56 8.83 3.02 1.13
C LEU A 56 7.71 2.10 0.64
N CYS A 57 7.50 1.04 1.40
CA CYS A 57 6.50 0.03 1.07
C CYS A 57 5.63 -0.25 2.29
N ILE A 58 4.50 -0.89 2.05
CA ILE A 58 3.62 -1.36 3.11
C ILE A 58 3.57 -2.88 3.06
N LYS A 59 3.83 -3.52 4.18
CA LYS A 59 3.64 -4.96 4.30
C LYS A 59 2.23 -5.19 4.80
N ALA A 60 1.51 -6.05 4.10
CA ALA A 60 0.11 -6.27 4.40
C ALA A 60 -0.29 -7.69 4.06
N PHE A 61 -1.33 -8.16 4.73
CA PHE A 61 -1.93 -9.44 4.40
C PHE A 61 -2.87 -9.23 3.21
N CYS A 62 -2.65 -9.98 2.14
CA CYS A 62 -3.43 -9.85 0.92
C CYS A 62 -4.48 -10.95 0.87
N ASN A 63 -5.76 -10.56 0.88
CA ASN A 63 -6.84 -11.55 0.89
C ASN A 63 -6.89 -12.37 -0.39
N LEU A 64 -6.53 -11.75 -1.51
CA LEU A 64 -6.56 -12.46 -2.78
C LEU A 64 -5.60 -13.64 -2.80
N ARG A 65 -4.39 -13.44 -2.26
CA ARG A 65 -3.37 -14.47 -2.23
C ARG A 65 -3.35 -15.24 -0.92
N ASN A 66 -4.08 -14.76 0.08
CA ASN A 66 -4.11 -15.37 1.42
C ASN A 66 -2.71 -15.48 2.01
N GLU A 67 -1.90 -14.44 1.83
CA GLU A 67 -0.53 -14.40 2.33
C GLU A 67 -0.09 -12.96 2.49
N GLU A 68 1.00 -12.76 3.23
CA GLU A 68 1.59 -11.45 3.40
C GLU A 68 2.32 -11.04 2.13
N ARG A 69 2.14 -9.79 1.72
CA ARG A 69 2.80 -9.24 0.56
C ARG A 69 3.25 -7.82 0.85
N THR A 70 4.25 -7.38 0.09
CA THR A 70 4.77 -6.03 0.22
C THR A 70 4.36 -5.23 -1.01
N PHE A 71 3.76 -4.07 -0.77
CA PHE A 71 3.28 -3.19 -1.83
C PHE A 71 4.03 -1.86 -1.78
N ALA A 72 4.55 -1.42 -2.92
CA ALA A 72 5.18 -0.11 -3.01
C ALA A 72 4.09 0.95 -2.92
N ILE A 73 4.26 1.91 -2.02
CA ILE A 73 3.21 2.90 -1.79
C ILE A 73 2.97 3.76 -3.03
N TYR A 74 4.03 4.07 -3.77
CA TYR A 74 3.86 4.91 -4.95
C TYR A 74 3.04 4.21 -6.05
N ARG A 75 2.88 2.90 -5.99
CA ARG A 75 2.06 2.17 -6.95
C ARG A 75 0.61 2.05 -6.53
N ILE A 76 0.29 2.46 -5.32
CA ILE A 76 -1.11 2.49 -4.85
C ILE A 76 -1.74 3.77 -5.36
N LYS A 77 -2.72 3.63 -6.23
CA LYS A 77 -3.37 4.78 -6.84
C LYS A 77 -4.48 5.33 -6.00
N LYS A 78 -5.19 4.48 -5.29
CA LYS A 78 -6.30 4.93 -4.49
C LYS A 78 -6.57 3.93 -3.38
N ILE A 79 -6.93 4.43 -2.22
CA ILE A 79 -7.35 3.60 -1.11
C ILE A 79 -8.81 3.88 -0.84
N LEU A 80 -9.62 2.84 -0.94
CA LEU A 80 -11.04 2.93 -0.70
C LEU A 80 -11.30 2.55 0.73
N ASP A 81 -11.67 3.52 1.53
CA ASP A 81 -11.93 3.30 2.95
C ASP A 81 -13.35 2.83 3.11
N LYS A 82 -13.51 1.74 3.81
CA LYS A 82 -14.84 1.23 4.06
C LYS A 82 -15.36 1.68 5.37
#